data_ffa3034ec06b2a64bcc7a74fce6b99bf
#
_entry.id   ffa3034ec06b2a64bcc7a74fce6b99bf
#
_cell.length_a   1.000
_cell.length_b   1.000
_cell.length_c   1.000
_cell.angle_alpha   90.00
_cell.angle_beta   90.00
_cell.angle_gamma   90.00
#
_symmetry.space_group_name_H-M   'P 1'
#
loop_
_entity.id
_entity.type
_entity.pdbx_description
1 polymer ?
#
loop_
_entity_poly.entity_id
_entity_poly.type
_entity_poly.pdbx_seq_one_letter_code
_entity_poly.pdbx_strand_id
1 'polypeptide(L)'
;MHLVVNDDTLNRLREKYVPPISEYDPELELVWFIPRKVIPRKTKNDKTYWILEVTDANNVLTTIKCWGIKGNEMMNINQPYIAKLEHSEQWGFSTRSIRHNFRLLA
;
A
#
# COMPACT_ATOMS: atom_id res chain seq x y z
N MET A 1 -17.46 -1.04 9.83
CA MET A 1 -16.69 -0.29 10.83
C MET A 1 -15.64 0.55 10.12
N HIS A 2 -15.67 1.83 10.33
CA HIS A 2 -14.64 2.72 9.79
C HIS A 2 -13.48 2.79 10.76
N LEU A 3 -12.34 2.23 10.37
CA LEU A 3 -11.11 2.49 11.08
C LEU A 3 -10.60 3.85 10.62
N VAL A 4 -10.75 4.82 11.48
CA VAL A 4 -10.22 6.15 11.24
C VAL A 4 -8.76 6.12 11.69
N VAL A 5 -7.85 6.53 10.80
CA VAL A 5 -6.47 6.78 11.18
C VAL A 5 -6.50 7.89 12.22
N ASN A 6 -5.81 7.72 13.35
CA ASN A 6 -5.89 8.72 14.40
C ASN A 6 -5.24 10.03 13.96
N ASP A 7 -5.64 11.14 14.58
CA ASP A 7 -5.21 12.47 14.19
C ASP A 7 -3.69 12.67 14.30
N ASP A 8 -3.06 12.06 15.29
CA ASP A 8 -1.61 12.15 15.46
C ASP A 8 -0.87 11.54 14.27
N THR A 9 -1.34 10.38 13.78
CA THR A 9 -0.75 9.72 12.61
C THR A 9 -0.96 10.57 11.37
N LEU A 10 -2.16 11.12 11.16
CA LEU A 10 -2.42 12.01 10.04
C LEU A 10 -1.54 13.25 10.07
N ASN A 11 -1.34 13.85 11.25
CA ASN A 11 -0.47 15.02 11.38
C ASN A 11 0.97 14.69 11.06
N ARG A 12 1.48 13.55 11.51
CA ARG A 12 2.84 13.11 11.17
C ARG A 12 3.03 12.92 9.68
N LEU A 13 2.02 12.35 9.00
CA LEU A 13 2.08 12.16 7.56
C LEU A 13 2.08 13.48 6.81
N ARG A 14 1.29 14.46 7.26
CA ARG A 14 1.27 15.80 6.69
C ARG A 14 2.60 16.52 6.88
N GLU A 15 3.18 16.43 8.07
CA GLU A 15 4.48 17.04 8.37
C GLU A 15 5.60 16.47 7.50
N LYS A 16 5.53 15.20 7.15
CA LYS A 16 6.51 14.51 6.30
C LYS A 16 6.18 14.58 4.81
N TYR A 17 5.12 15.28 4.45
CA TYR A 17 4.66 15.41 3.06
C TYR A 17 4.37 14.05 2.41
N VAL A 18 3.78 13.11 3.17
CA VAL A 18 3.35 11.82 2.64
C VAL A 18 1.87 11.89 2.29
N PRO A 19 1.50 11.91 1.00
CA PRO A 19 0.10 11.98 0.61
C PRO A 19 -0.58 10.62 0.76
N PRO A 20 -1.92 10.60 0.91
CA PRO A 20 -2.66 9.36 0.75
C PRO A 20 -2.51 8.84 -0.68
N ILE A 21 -2.68 7.53 -0.88
CA ILE A 21 -2.45 6.91 -2.19
C ILE A 21 -3.36 7.48 -3.29
N SER A 22 -4.57 7.91 -2.95
CA SER A 22 -5.49 8.53 -3.92
C SER A 22 -5.01 9.90 -4.41
N GLU A 23 -4.08 10.53 -3.69
CA GLU A 23 -3.47 11.81 -4.07
C GLU A 23 -2.01 11.61 -4.46
N TYR A 24 -1.69 10.46 -5.03
CA TYR A 24 -0.34 10.12 -5.45
C TYR A 24 0.27 11.20 -6.34
N ASP A 25 1.51 11.56 -6.03
CA ASP A 25 2.31 12.51 -6.79
C ASP A 25 3.62 11.84 -7.19
N PRO A 26 3.92 11.72 -8.51
CA PRO A 26 5.15 11.07 -8.95
C PRO A 26 6.44 11.76 -8.49
N GLU A 27 6.37 13.02 -8.08
CA GLU A 27 7.51 13.73 -7.52
C GLU A 27 7.78 13.34 -6.06
N LEU A 28 6.79 12.77 -5.38
CA LEU A 28 6.90 12.29 -4.00
C LEU A 28 7.02 10.78 -4.01
N GLU A 29 8.07 10.25 -3.41
CA GLU A 29 8.35 8.81 -3.46
C GLU A 29 7.40 7.96 -2.61
N LEU A 30 6.81 8.56 -1.59
CA LEU A 30 6.05 7.81 -0.58
C LEU A 30 4.56 8.15 -0.65
N VAL A 31 3.76 7.12 -0.37
CA VAL A 31 2.31 7.28 -0.14
C VAL A 31 1.94 6.50 1.11
N TRP A 32 0.75 6.79 1.67
CA TRP A 32 0.23 5.99 2.77
C TRP A 32 -1.16 5.44 2.43
N PHE A 33 -1.48 4.31 3.03
CA PHE A 33 -2.74 3.62 2.81
C PHE A 33 -3.01 2.64 3.94
N ILE A 34 -4.22 2.12 3.96
CA ILE A 34 -4.65 1.09 4.91
C ILE A 34 -5.02 -0.16 4.10
N PRO A 35 -4.26 -1.27 4.21
CA PRO A 35 -4.63 -2.52 3.56
C PRO A 35 -5.94 -3.04 4.10
N ARG A 36 -6.83 -3.43 3.20
CA ARG A 36 -8.14 -3.97 3.58
C ARG A 36 -8.28 -5.45 3.24
N LYS A 37 -7.65 -5.90 2.16
CA LYS A 37 -7.76 -7.29 1.72
C LYS A 37 -6.52 -7.69 0.92
N VAL A 38 -6.05 -8.91 1.15
CA VAL A 38 -4.97 -9.52 0.38
C VAL A 38 -5.56 -10.65 -0.45
N ILE A 39 -5.33 -10.61 -1.76
CA ILE A 39 -5.82 -11.63 -2.69
C ILE A 39 -4.60 -12.29 -3.34
N PRO A 40 -4.24 -13.52 -2.93
CA PRO A 40 -3.14 -14.25 -3.57
C PRO A 40 -3.50 -14.65 -4.99
N ARG A 41 -2.54 -14.53 -5.90
CA ARG A 41 -2.68 -14.91 -7.30
C ARG A 41 -1.42 -15.63 -7.78
N LYS A 42 -1.56 -16.38 -8.86
CA LYS A 42 -0.43 -17.04 -9.52
C LYS A 42 -0.41 -16.68 -10.99
N THR A 43 0.80 -16.49 -11.52
CA THR A 43 1.01 -16.31 -12.96
C THR A 43 0.98 -17.66 -13.68
N LYS A 44 1.01 -17.63 -15.01
CA LYS A 44 1.13 -18.85 -15.84
C LYS A 44 2.40 -19.64 -15.53
N ASN A 45 3.45 -18.97 -15.06
CA ASN A 45 4.73 -19.59 -14.68
C ASN A 45 4.78 -19.99 -13.21
N ASP A 46 3.61 -20.06 -12.55
CA ASP A 46 3.46 -20.47 -11.15
C ASP A 46 4.15 -19.55 -10.14
N LYS A 47 4.36 -18.29 -10.50
CA LYS A 47 4.87 -17.27 -9.58
C LYS A 47 3.73 -16.67 -8.79
N THR A 48 3.89 -16.62 -7.46
CA THR A 48 2.88 -16.03 -6.57
C THR A 48 3.06 -14.51 -6.51
N TYR A 49 1.94 -13.79 -6.59
CA TYR A 49 1.89 -12.37 -6.28
C TYR A 49 0.58 -12.07 -5.54
N TRP A 50 0.53 -10.92 -4.88
CA TRP A 50 -0.68 -10.50 -4.18
C TRP A 50 -1.30 -9.30 -4.88
N ILE A 51 -2.63 -9.30 -4.93
CA ILE A 51 -3.39 -8.08 -5.21
C ILE A 51 -3.84 -7.55 -3.86
N LEU A 52 -3.36 -6.37 -3.50
CA LEU A 52 -3.68 -5.73 -2.24
C LEU A 52 -4.73 -4.66 -2.50
N GLU A 53 -5.89 -4.79 -1.82
CA GLU A 53 -6.91 -3.76 -1.85
C GLU A 53 -6.71 -2.84 -0.65
N VAL A 54 -6.58 -1.55 -0.91
CA VAL A 54 -6.26 -0.55 0.12
C VAL A 54 -7.21 0.64 0.04
N THR A 55 -7.38 1.31 1.17
CA THR A 55 -8.09 2.59 1.25
C THR A 55 -7.19 3.64 1.91
N ASP A 56 -7.63 4.89 1.90
CA ASP A 56 -6.91 5.99 2.55
C ASP A 56 -7.89 6.96 3.22
N ALA A 57 -7.42 8.16 3.58
CA ALA A 57 -8.25 9.17 4.23
C ALA A 57 -9.45 9.61 3.39
N ASN A 58 -9.34 9.51 2.07
CA ASN A 58 -10.42 9.87 1.13
C ASN A 58 -11.38 8.72 0.88
N ASN A 59 -11.15 7.59 1.53
CA ASN A 59 -11.97 6.37 1.43
C ASN A 59 -12.08 5.83 0.00
N VAL A 60 -11.06 6.07 -0.83
CA VAL A 60 -10.99 5.57 -2.19
C VAL A 60 -10.32 4.21 -2.19
N LEU A 61 -10.97 3.23 -2.81
CA LEU A 61 -10.41 1.89 -2.96
C LEU A 61 -9.39 1.88 -4.10
N THR A 62 -8.19 1.42 -3.81
CA THR A 62 -7.09 1.32 -4.78
C THR A 62 -6.49 -0.08 -4.70
N THR A 63 -5.95 -0.58 -5.79
CA THR A 63 -5.27 -1.88 -5.82
C THR A 63 -3.79 -1.71 -6.05
N ILE A 64 -3.00 -2.58 -5.40
CA ILE A 64 -1.53 -2.63 -5.55
C ILE A 64 -1.14 -4.06 -5.87
N LYS A 65 -0.36 -4.24 -6.94
CA LYS A 65 0.21 -5.56 -7.25
C LYS A 65 1.53 -5.72 -6.50
N CYS A 66 1.62 -6.75 -5.68
CA CYS A 66 2.79 -7.01 -4.85
C CYS A 66 3.50 -8.26 -5.36
N TRP A 67 4.69 -8.06 -5.94
CA TRP A 67 5.55 -9.12 -6.47
C TRP A 67 6.61 -9.52 -5.44
N GLY A 68 7.32 -10.59 -5.70
CA GLY A 68 8.42 -11.02 -4.84
C GLY A 68 7.99 -11.48 -3.45
N ILE A 69 6.81 -12.07 -3.36
CA ILE A 69 6.26 -12.53 -2.07
C ILE A 69 7.06 -13.73 -1.57
N LYS A 70 7.54 -13.62 -0.34
CA LYS A 70 8.22 -14.70 0.38
C LYS A 70 7.21 -15.46 1.23
N GLY A 71 7.48 -16.74 1.50
CA GLY A 71 6.54 -17.60 2.21
C GLY A 71 6.20 -17.18 3.64
N ASN A 72 7.01 -16.32 4.24
CA ASN A 72 6.80 -15.83 5.60
C ASN A 72 6.31 -14.37 5.65
N GLU A 73 5.96 -13.78 4.52
CA GLU A 73 5.45 -12.41 4.51
C GLU A 73 4.02 -12.34 5.01
N MET A 74 3.75 -11.32 5.78
CA MET A 74 2.43 -11.04 6.35
C MET A 74 2.11 -9.56 6.19
N MET A 75 0.81 -9.27 6.06
CA MET A 75 0.30 -7.92 5.98
C MET A 75 -0.66 -7.67 7.14
N ASN A 76 -0.44 -6.60 7.88
CA ASN A 76 -1.35 -6.22 8.98
C ASN A 76 -2.55 -5.47 8.39
N ILE A 77 -3.64 -6.20 8.24
CA ILE A 77 -4.88 -5.65 7.68
C ILE A 77 -5.45 -4.60 8.62
N ASN A 78 -5.99 -3.52 8.05
CA ASN A 78 -6.59 -2.41 8.77
C ASN A 78 -5.59 -1.57 9.59
N GLN A 79 -4.30 -1.70 9.31
CA GLN A 79 -3.26 -0.87 9.92
C GLN A 79 -2.66 0.04 8.84
N PRO A 80 -2.33 1.30 9.16
CA PRO A 80 -1.75 2.19 8.15
C PRO A 80 -0.31 1.85 7.81
N TYR A 81 0.03 1.97 6.53
CA TYR A 81 1.38 1.76 6.02
C TYR A 81 1.85 2.98 5.25
N ILE A 82 3.15 3.24 5.30
CA ILE A 82 3.84 4.09 4.33
C ILE A 82 4.55 3.15 3.36
N ALA A 83 4.50 3.47 2.08
CA ALA A 83 5.12 2.63 1.07
C ALA A 83 5.73 3.44 -0.05
N LYS A 84 6.80 2.90 -0.61
CA LYS A 84 7.37 3.35 -1.87
C LYS A 84 6.82 2.43 -2.96
N LEU A 85 6.05 2.99 -3.89
CA LEU A 85 5.39 2.23 -4.93
C LEU A 85 5.86 2.68 -6.31
N GLU A 86 5.87 1.75 -7.25
CA GLU A 86 5.98 2.05 -8.67
C GLU A 86 4.57 2.30 -9.21
N HIS A 87 4.43 3.23 -10.14
CA HIS A 87 3.15 3.55 -10.76
C HIS A 87 3.30 3.63 -12.27
N SER A 88 2.35 3.02 -12.97
CA SER A 88 2.24 3.06 -14.42
C SER A 88 0.81 3.39 -14.79
N GLU A 89 0.61 4.22 -15.81
CA GLU A 89 -0.73 4.50 -16.31
C GLU A 89 -1.45 3.25 -16.80
N GLN A 90 -0.68 2.29 -17.33
CA GLN A 90 -1.23 1.05 -17.88
C GLN A 90 -1.51 0.01 -16.80
N TRP A 91 -0.65 -0.11 -15.80
CA TRP A 91 -0.69 -1.23 -14.84
C TRP A 91 -1.03 -0.81 -13.42
N GLY A 92 -1.09 0.50 -13.15
CA GLY A 92 -1.39 1.03 -11.81
C GLY A 92 -0.22 0.90 -10.86
N PHE A 93 -0.52 0.76 -9.58
CA PHE A 93 0.49 0.65 -8.53
C PHE A 93 1.05 -0.75 -8.40
N SER A 94 2.34 -0.84 -8.15
CA SER A 94 3.01 -2.12 -7.91
C SER A 94 4.22 -1.96 -7.00
N THR A 95 4.64 -3.06 -6.40
CA THR A 95 5.89 -3.15 -5.65
C THR A 95 6.57 -4.48 -5.94
N ARG A 96 7.89 -4.49 -5.93
CA ARG A 96 8.70 -5.70 -6.13
C ARG A 96 9.07 -6.38 -4.82
N SER A 97 8.89 -5.70 -3.70
CA SER A 97 9.19 -6.25 -2.39
C SER A 97 8.43 -5.47 -1.31
N ILE A 98 7.50 -6.13 -0.65
CA ILE A 98 6.78 -5.54 0.49
C ILE A 98 7.77 -5.25 1.61
N ARG A 99 8.67 -6.20 1.88
CA ARG A 99 9.63 -6.11 2.98
C ARG A 99 10.50 -4.86 2.92
N HIS A 100 10.93 -4.47 1.72
CA HIS A 100 11.83 -3.32 1.53
C HIS A 100 11.08 -2.01 1.33
N ASN A 101 9.86 -2.06 0.81
CA ASN A 101 9.15 -0.87 0.35
C ASN A 101 7.97 -0.46 1.23
N PHE A 102 7.51 -1.34 2.12
CA PHE A 102 6.39 -1.05 3.01
C PHE A 102 6.87 -0.91 4.45
N ARG A 103 6.32 0.07 5.15
CA ARG A 103 6.61 0.28 6.56
C ARG A 103 5.31 0.49 7.32
N LEU A 104 5.07 -0.38 8.32
CA LEU A 104 3.90 -0.25 9.18
C LEU A 104 4.05 0.99 10.07
N LEU A 105 3.00 1.78 10.13
CA LEU A 105 2.89 2.90 11.06
C LEU A 105 2.26 2.39 12.34
N ALA A 106 3.07 2.25 13.36
CA ALA A 106 2.58 1.82 14.67
C ALA A 106 2.15 3.02 15.51
#